data_74fc09acb3608ea53de938e4a03c94a5
#
_entry.id   74fc09acb3608ea53de938e4a03c94a5
#
_cell.length_a   1.000
_cell.length_b   1.000
_cell.length_c   1.000
_cell.angle_alpha   90.00
_cell.angle_beta   90.00
_cell.angle_gamma   90.00
#
_symmetry.space_group_name_H-M   'P 1'
#
loop_
_entity.id
_entity.type
_entity.pdbx_description
1 polymer ?
#
loop_
_entity_poly.entity_id
_entity_poly.type
_entity_poly.pdbx_seq_one_letter_code
_entity_poly.pdbx_strand_id
1 'polypeptide(L)'
;VTESDAPTRAVALLHSTHDPATYEALTRKHRLKVVYTVHTDATAVLAALIAVQYSLEHAVDAVVIPHLGPLEPRTPWWVVTQAADLITATRHYPLGSAVTTQTRPEQ
;
A
#
# COMPACT_ATOMS: atom_id res chain seq x y z
N VAL A 1 -15.70 22.51 -1.68
CA VAL A 1 -15.77 21.98 -1.63
C VAL A 1 -15.81 20.99 -0.85
N THR A 2 -15.14 20.29 -0.49
CA THR A 2 -15.56 19.33 0.11
C THR A 2 -14.53 18.45 0.53
N GLU A 3 -14.81 17.52 1.38
CA GLU A 3 -13.85 16.63 1.81
C GLU A 3 -13.38 15.79 0.73
N SER A 4 -14.13 15.62 -0.28
CA SER A 4 -13.70 14.75 -1.34
C SER A 4 -12.44 15.27 -1.99
N ASP A 5 -12.10 16.53 -1.77
CA ASP A 5 -10.87 17.05 -2.33
C ASP A 5 -9.68 16.88 -1.39
N ALA A 6 -9.89 16.36 -0.21
CA ALA A 6 -8.79 16.21 0.72
C ALA A 6 -7.89 15.07 0.26
N PRO A 7 -6.58 15.22 0.40
CA PRO A 7 -5.68 14.16 -0.01
C PRO A 7 -5.78 12.96 0.94
N THR A 8 -5.50 11.80 0.43
CA THR A 8 -5.47 10.58 1.23
C THR A 8 -4.14 10.54 1.96
N ARG A 9 -4.18 10.33 3.26
CA ARG A 9 -2.94 10.21 4.04
C ARG A 9 -2.31 8.86 3.77
N ALA A 10 -1.03 8.82 3.57
CA ALA A 10 -0.33 7.60 3.19
C ALA A 10 1.04 7.48 3.82
N VAL A 11 1.48 6.24 3.97
CA VAL A 11 2.86 5.91 4.30
C VAL A 11 3.48 5.35 3.02
N ALA A 12 4.69 5.78 2.70
CA ALA A 12 5.41 5.25 1.54
C ALA A 12 6.46 4.27 2.02
N LEU A 13 6.52 3.10 1.39
CA LEU A 13 7.55 2.12 1.68
C LEU A 13 8.40 2.00 0.42
N LEU A 14 9.63 2.47 0.49
CA LEU A 14 10.46 2.57 -0.69
C LEU A 14 11.63 1.59 -0.63
N HIS A 15 11.68 0.72 -1.61
CA HIS A 15 12.80 -0.19 -1.79
C HIS A 15 13.88 0.54 -2.61
N SER A 16 15.13 0.12 -2.48
CA SER A 16 16.21 0.79 -3.21
C SER A 16 16.02 0.69 -4.72
N THR A 17 15.27 -0.31 -5.19
CA THR A 17 15.04 -0.46 -6.62
C THR A 17 13.82 0.29 -7.13
N HIS A 18 13.14 1.05 -6.28
CA HIS A 18 11.95 1.75 -6.75
C HIS A 18 12.34 2.82 -7.76
N ASP A 19 11.41 3.11 -8.67
CA ASP A 19 11.59 4.15 -9.66
C ASP A 19 10.97 5.44 -9.13
N PRO A 20 11.76 6.51 -8.90
CA PRO A 20 11.20 7.75 -8.37
C PRO A 20 10.11 8.35 -9.23
N ALA A 21 10.19 8.17 -10.56
CA ALA A 21 9.13 8.69 -11.43
C ALA A 21 7.82 7.95 -11.21
N THR A 22 7.88 6.64 -11.01
CA THR A 22 6.70 5.84 -10.71
C THR A 22 6.10 6.27 -9.37
N TYR A 23 6.95 6.48 -8.37
CA TYR A 23 6.50 6.92 -7.07
C TYR A 23 5.78 8.26 -7.16
N GLU A 24 6.37 9.21 -7.87
CA GLU A 24 5.73 10.51 -8.03
C GLU A 24 4.42 10.40 -8.77
N ALA A 25 4.38 9.59 -9.82
CA ALA A 25 3.16 9.41 -10.61
C ALA A 25 2.05 8.82 -9.75
N LEU A 26 2.38 7.85 -8.89
CA LEU A 26 1.39 7.24 -8.03
C LEU A 26 0.85 8.22 -6.99
N THR A 27 1.72 9.00 -6.38
CA THR A 27 1.26 9.97 -5.39
C THR A 27 0.36 11.00 -6.01
N ARG A 28 0.64 11.39 -7.26
CA ARG A 28 -0.18 12.37 -7.94
C ARG A 28 -1.50 11.75 -8.39
N LYS A 29 -1.43 10.55 -8.96
CA LYS A 29 -2.62 9.89 -9.46
C LYS A 29 -3.65 9.63 -8.37
N HIS A 30 -3.18 9.22 -7.21
CA HIS A 30 -4.07 8.86 -6.10
C HIS A 30 -4.22 10.00 -5.10
N ARG A 31 -3.61 11.16 -5.38
CA ARG A 31 -3.72 12.34 -4.53
C ARG A 31 -3.30 12.03 -3.10
N LEU A 32 -2.11 11.46 -2.95
CA LEU A 32 -1.64 11.04 -1.65
C LEU A 32 -0.89 12.15 -0.94
N LYS A 33 -1.11 12.25 0.36
CA LYS A 33 -0.27 13.07 1.22
C LYS A 33 0.58 12.10 2.01
N VAL A 34 1.82 11.95 1.64
CA VAL A 34 2.72 11.01 2.30
C VAL A 34 3.17 11.63 3.62
N VAL A 35 2.73 11.05 4.73
CA VAL A 35 3.04 11.59 6.04
C VAL A 35 4.27 10.94 6.66
N TYR A 36 4.69 9.80 6.13
CA TYR A 36 5.90 9.14 6.61
C TYR A 36 6.45 8.25 5.51
N THR A 37 7.77 8.20 5.39
CA THR A 37 8.42 7.39 4.37
C THR A 37 9.41 6.46 5.04
N VAL A 38 9.35 5.17 4.67
CA VAL A 38 10.28 4.18 5.16
C VAL A 38 11.12 3.71 3.98
N HIS A 39 12.44 3.76 4.13
CA HIS A 39 13.33 3.23 3.10
C HIS A 39 13.85 1.89 3.61
N THR A 40 13.51 0.81 2.95
CA THR A 40 13.92 -0.50 3.42
C THR A 40 14.04 -1.48 2.28
N ASP A 41 15.05 -2.35 2.36
CA ASP A 41 15.21 -3.46 1.44
C ASP A 41 14.90 -4.78 2.16
N ALA A 42 14.14 -4.72 3.22
CA ALA A 42 13.79 -5.92 3.98
C ALA A 42 13.04 -6.93 3.11
N THR A 43 13.03 -8.18 3.54
CA THR A 43 12.28 -9.21 2.82
C THR A 43 10.80 -8.85 2.81
N ALA A 44 10.06 -9.48 1.91
CA ALA A 44 8.64 -9.16 1.76
C ALA A 44 7.85 -9.32 3.06
N VAL A 45 8.13 -10.36 3.83
CA VAL A 45 7.41 -10.58 5.08
C VAL A 45 7.67 -9.43 6.05
N LEU A 46 8.93 -9.08 6.25
CA LEU A 46 9.28 -8.03 7.19
C LEU A 46 8.79 -6.67 6.69
N ALA A 47 8.93 -6.43 5.39
CA ALA A 47 8.49 -5.17 4.82
C ALA A 47 6.96 -4.99 4.97
N ALA A 48 6.21 -6.08 4.77
CA ALA A 48 4.76 -6.01 4.94
C ALA A 48 4.39 -5.70 6.39
N LEU A 49 5.10 -6.30 7.34
CA LEU A 49 4.85 -6.02 8.76
C LEU A 49 5.20 -4.57 9.11
N ILE A 50 6.29 -4.06 8.55
CA ILE A 50 6.68 -2.67 8.75
C ILE A 50 5.57 -1.75 8.21
N ALA A 51 5.06 -2.07 7.02
CA ALA A 51 4.01 -1.26 6.42
C ALA A 51 2.76 -1.23 7.29
N VAL A 52 2.36 -2.38 7.82
CA VAL A 52 1.19 -2.46 8.70
C VAL A 52 1.44 -1.64 9.96
N GLN A 53 2.61 -1.81 10.56
CA GLN A 53 2.91 -1.10 11.80
C GLN A 53 2.83 0.41 11.61
N TYR A 54 3.46 0.93 10.57
CA TYR A 54 3.47 2.38 10.38
C TYR A 54 2.13 2.90 9.92
N SER A 55 1.34 2.09 9.18
CA SER A 55 0.02 2.55 8.78
C SER A 55 -0.88 2.71 10.00
N LEU A 56 -0.77 1.82 10.98
CA LEU A 56 -1.55 1.93 12.19
C LEU A 56 -1.03 3.06 13.09
N GLU A 57 0.29 3.16 13.19
CA GLU A 57 0.89 4.16 14.04
C GLU A 57 0.58 5.58 13.60
N HIS A 58 0.55 5.81 12.31
CA HIS A 58 0.28 7.13 11.75
C HIS A 58 -1.17 7.32 11.34
N ALA A 59 -2.00 6.32 11.55
CA ALA A 59 -3.43 6.36 11.23
C ALA A 59 -3.66 6.81 9.79
N VAL A 60 -2.95 6.20 8.85
CA VAL A 60 -3.10 6.57 7.45
C VAL A 60 -4.12 5.67 6.76
N ASP A 61 -4.59 6.12 5.62
CA ASP A 61 -5.58 5.38 4.85
C ASP A 61 -4.96 4.52 3.76
N ALA A 62 -3.73 4.74 3.43
CA ALA A 62 -3.09 4.02 2.33
C ALA A 62 -1.60 3.79 2.58
N VAL A 63 -1.08 2.73 1.97
CA VAL A 63 0.36 2.47 1.92
C VAL A 63 0.73 2.39 0.45
N VAL A 64 1.75 3.14 0.03
CA VAL A 64 2.18 3.12 -1.37
C VAL A 64 3.53 2.42 -1.46
N ILE A 65 3.62 1.42 -2.32
CA ILE A 65 4.83 0.61 -2.49
C ILE A 65 5.15 0.56 -3.98
N PRO A 66 5.88 1.54 -4.49
CA PRO A 66 6.02 1.71 -5.94
C PRO A 66 6.87 0.66 -6.63
N HIS A 67 7.63 -0.14 -5.90
CA HIS A 67 8.43 -1.16 -6.57
C HIS A 67 7.67 -2.45 -6.79
N LEU A 68 6.45 -2.58 -6.27
CA LEU A 68 5.71 -3.81 -6.44
C LEU A 68 4.88 -3.75 -7.71
N GLY A 69 4.82 -4.87 -8.40
CA GLY A 69 3.88 -5.04 -9.51
C GLY A 69 2.61 -5.72 -9.01
N PRO A 70 2.00 -6.55 -9.85
CA PRO A 70 0.79 -7.26 -9.43
C PRO A 70 1.09 -8.19 -8.26
N LEU A 71 0.15 -8.28 -7.33
CA LEU A 71 0.33 -9.15 -6.18
C LEU A 71 -0.10 -10.57 -6.52
N GLU A 72 0.66 -11.51 -6.01
CA GLU A 72 0.30 -12.91 -6.17
C GLU A 72 -0.36 -13.41 -4.90
N PRO A 73 -1.17 -14.44 -5.01
CA PRO A 73 -1.96 -14.90 -3.86
C PRO A 73 -1.15 -15.30 -2.63
N ARG A 74 0.07 -15.75 -2.82
CA ARG A 74 0.83 -16.25 -1.67
C ARG A 74 1.77 -15.24 -1.06
N THR A 75 1.69 -13.99 -1.49
CA THR A 75 2.61 -13.00 -0.96
C THR A 75 2.11 -12.45 0.37
N PRO A 76 3.01 -12.01 1.22
CA PRO A 76 2.60 -11.44 2.51
C PRO A 76 1.99 -10.05 2.38
N TRP A 77 2.07 -9.43 1.20
CA TRP A 77 1.59 -8.07 1.04
C TRP A 77 0.09 -7.92 1.29
N TRP A 78 -0.66 -9.01 1.17
CA TRP A 78 -2.08 -8.94 1.41
C TRP A 78 -2.43 -8.56 2.85
N VAL A 79 -1.49 -8.75 3.79
CA VAL A 79 -1.75 -8.38 5.17
C VAL A 79 -1.90 -6.87 5.29
N VAL A 80 -1.26 -6.11 4.41
CA VAL A 80 -1.35 -4.65 4.45
C VAL A 80 -2.77 -4.18 4.22
N THR A 81 -3.52 -4.90 3.38
CA THR A 81 -4.90 -4.51 3.09
C THR A 81 -5.83 -4.69 4.28
N GLN A 82 -5.36 -5.33 5.33
CA GLN A 82 -6.16 -5.42 6.56
C GLN A 82 -6.06 -4.13 7.39
N ALA A 83 -5.10 -3.29 7.09
CA ALA A 83 -4.87 -2.06 7.85
C ALA A 83 -5.14 -0.80 7.02
N ALA A 84 -4.95 -0.86 5.71
CA ALA A 84 -5.05 0.31 4.85
C ALA A 84 -5.19 -0.13 3.40
N ASP A 85 -5.47 0.83 2.51
CA ASP A 85 -5.42 0.54 1.09
C ASP A 85 -3.97 0.29 0.73
N LEU A 86 -3.74 -0.57 -0.25
CA LEU A 86 -2.39 -0.84 -0.73
C LEU A 86 -2.28 -0.37 -2.18
N ILE A 87 -1.32 0.50 -2.45
CA ILE A 87 -1.12 1.05 -3.80
C ILE A 87 0.23 0.59 -4.31
N THR A 88 0.21 -0.16 -5.39
CA THR A 88 1.44 -0.64 -6.02
C THR A 88 1.64 0.07 -7.36
N ALA A 89 2.70 -0.26 -8.06
CA ALA A 89 2.99 0.37 -9.34
C ALA A 89 1.88 0.16 -10.35
N THR A 90 1.14 -0.93 -10.25
CA THR A 90 0.17 -1.27 -11.28
C THR A 90 -1.28 -1.25 -10.82
N ARG A 91 -1.55 -1.32 -9.53
CA ARG A 91 -2.92 -1.45 -9.06
C ARG A 91 -3.13 -0.82 -7.71
N HIS A 92 -4.41 -0.58 -7.41
CA HIS A 92 -4.84 -0.10 -6.11
C HIS A 92 -5.70 -1.21 -5.50
N TYR A 93 -5.31 -1.68 -4.34
CA TYR A 93 -6.04 -2.72 -3.61
C TYR A 93 -6.69 -2.05 -2.40
N PRO A 94 -8.02 -1.94 -2.38
CA PRO A 94 -8.69 -1.24 -1.28
C PRO A 94 -8.57 -1.99 0.05
N LEU A 95 -8.74 -1.25 1.12
CA LEU A 95 -8.79 -1.84 2.45
C LEU A 95 -9.80 -2.98 2.45
N GLY A 96 -9.42 -4.08 3.02
CA GLY A 96 -10.27 -5.25 3.05
C GLY A 96 -10.12 -6.18 1.87
N SER A 97 -9.33 -5.80 0.86
CA SER A 97 -9.09 -6.71 -0.25
C SER A 97 -8.39 -7.94 0.26
N ALA A 98 -8.70 -9.07 -0.31
CA ALA A 98 -8.07 -10.28 0.13
C ALA A 98 -8.02 -11.27 -0.97
N VAL A 99 -7.07 -12.15 -0.82
CA VAL A 99 -6.93 -13.08 -1.79
C VAL A 99 -7.95 -14.06 -1.62
N THR A 100 -8.64 -14.00 -0.65
CA THR A 100 -9.49 -14.91 -0.39
C THR A 100 -10.37 -15.30 -1.22
N THR A 101 -10.50 -14.65 -1.96
CA THR A 101 -11.29 -15.05 -2.79
C THR A 101 -11.48 -16.37 -2.75
N GLN A 102 -10.96 -16.97 -2.36
CA GLN A 102 -11.20 -18.21 -2.45
C GLN A 102 -12.17 -18.61 -1.67
N THR A 103 -12.67 -18.50 -1.62
CA THR A 103 -13.49 -18.95 -1.14
C THR A 103 -14.56 -18.95 -0.77
N ARG A 104 -15.04 -18.92 -1.05
CA ARG A 104 -15.99 -18.96 -0.78
C ARG A 104 -16.82 -19.59 -0.70
N PRO A 105 -17.19 -19.93 -0.52
CA PRO A 105 -18.00 -20.37 -0.57
C PRO A 105 -19.01 -20.45 -0.25
N GLU A 106 -19.22 -20.48 -0.28
CA GLU A 106 -20.07 -20.63 -0.04
C GLU A 106 -20.80 -20.61 -0.07
N GLN A 107 -20.79 -20.53 -0.33
CA GLN A 107 -21.36 -20.53 -0.52
C GLN A 107 -21.79 -20.64 -0.73
#